data_c7d6e304902561750bc8ce8d53afe7f6
#
_entry.id   c7d6e304902561750bc8ce8d53afe7f6
#
_cell.length_a   1.000
_cell.length_b   1.000
_cell.length_c   1.000
_cell.angle_alpha   90.00
_cell.angle_beta   90.00
_cell.angle_gamma   90.00
#
_symmetry.space_group_name_H-M   'P 1'
#
loop_
_entity.id
_entity.type
_entity.pdbx_description
1 polymer ?
#
loop_
_entity_poly.entity_id
_entity_poly.type
_entity_poly.pdbx_seq_one_letter_code
_entity_poly.pdbx_strand_id
1 'polypeptide(L)'
;MQDIYQQRNTWKFILAFVGVIILVITLVYSNYLAQNLMQNELKNAALFKEAIAFLQQDENFNTDVGIHDSIVNNFALPVIIRDENDSLSAFNFPEDQNNDPAFLKQKVKEFLESGQKPLPGVGYSKEWYFFNSKLLDYIRYFPLLQIFLVGLFVGLGFLFNNKPTGFI
;
A
#
# COMPACT_ATOMS: atom_id res chain seq x y z
N MET A 1 -36.63 -34.78 21.40
CA MET A 1 -35.39 -34.90 20.55
C MET A 1 -35.29 -33.92 19.39
N GLN A 2 -36.34 -33.18 19.03
CA GLN A 2 -36.31 -32.19 17.95
C GLN A 2 -35.58 -30.88 18.31
N ASP A 3 -35.53 -30.50 19.61
CA ASP A 3 -34.93 -29.23 20.03
C ASP A 3 -33.40 -29.13 19.86
N ILE A 4 -32.71 -30.28 20.00
CA ILE A 4 -31.22 -30.30 19.90
C ILE A 4 -30.75 -30.04 18.46
N TYR A 5 -31.48 -30.54 17.47
CA TYR A 5 -31.17 -30.32 16.05
C TYR A 5 -31.46 -28.89 15.59
N GLN A 6 -32.53 -28.29 16.08
CA GLN A 6 -32.89 -26.90 15.79
C GLN A 6 -31.90 -25.93 16.42
N GLN A 7 -31.50 -26.16 17.66
CA GLN A 7 -30.53 -25.35 18.39
C GLN A 7 -29.15 -25.37 17.70
N ARG A 8 -28.71 -26.57 17.23
CA ARG A 8 -27.43 -26.71 16.52
C ARG A 8 -27.40 -25.99 15.17
N ASN A 9 -28.53 -25.85 14.49
CA ASN A 9 -28.62 -25.14 13.21
C ASN A 9 -28.62 -23.63 13.43
N THR A 10 -29.28 -23.13 14.46
CA THR A 10 -29.32 -21.71 14.83
C THR A 10 -27.92 -21.17 15.17
N TRP A 11 -27.11 -21.95 15.92
CA TRP A 11 -25.74 -21.57 16.26
C TRP A 11 -24.85 -21.39 15.01
N LYS A 12 -25.04 -22.22 13.99
CA LYS A 12 -24.30 -22.10 12.72
C LYS A 12 -24.61 -20.79 12.00
N PHE A 13 -25.89 -20.41 11.98
CA PHE A 13 -26.31 -19.14 11.36
C PHE A 13 -25.80 -17.92 12.15
N ILE A 14 -25.82 -17.96 13.48
CA ILE A 14 -25.28 -16.89 14.32
C ILE A 14 -23.78 -16.76 14.07
N LEU A 15 -23.04 -17.87 14.05
CA LEU A 15 -21.59 -17.85 13.80
C LEU A 15 -21.25 -17.30 12.39
N ALA A 16 -21.99 -17.70 11.38
CA ALA A 16 -21.84 -17.19 10.02
C ALA A 16 -22.14 -15.68 9.96
N PHE A 17 -23.19 -15.22 10.62
CA PHE A 17 -23.56 -13.81 10.67
C PHE A 17 -22.50 -12.95 11.37
N VAL A 18 -21.98 -13.41 12.49
CA VAL A 18 -20.87 -12.74 13.20
C VAL A 18 -19.64 -12.70 12.30
N GLY A 19 -19.32 -13.79 11.59
CA GLY A 19 -18.21 -13.83 10.63
C GLY A 19 -18.35 -12.77 9.52
N VAL A 20 -19.54 -12.60 8.98
CA VAL A 20 -19.83 -11.58 7.96
C VAL A 20 -19.67 -10.17 8.53
N ILE A 21 -20.14 -9.91 9.76
CA ILE A 21 -19.99 -8.61 10.41
C ILE A 21 -18.49 -8.29 10.59
N ILE A 22 -17.71 -9.22 11.10
CA ILE A 22 -16.25 -9.03 11.28
C ILE A 22 -15.60 -8.70 9.94
N LEU A 23 -15.97 -9.41 8.88
CA LEU A 23 -15.44 -9.19 7.53
C LEU A 23 -15.76 -7.78 7.02
N VAL A 24 -17.00 -7.32 7.18
CA VAL A 24 -17.41 -5.97 6.78
C VAL A 24 -16.64 -4.90 7.57
N ILE A 25 -16.51 -5.06 8.90
CA ILE A 25 -15.75 -4.13 9.75
C ILE A 25 -14.29 -4.06 9.29
N THR A 26 -13.67 -5.22 9.02
CA THR A 26 -12.27 -5.26 8.57
C THR A 26 -12.08 -4.60 7.21
N LEU A 27 -13.01 -4.79 6.27
CA LEU A 27 -12.99 -4.13 4.96
C LEU A 27 -13.03 -2.60 5.10
N VAL A 28 -13.96 -2.10 5.89
CA VAL A 28 -14.12 -0.65 6.12
C VAL A 28 -12.86 -0.08 6.79
N TYR A 29 -12.36 -0.76 7.84
CA TYR A 29 -11.19 -0.31 8.57
C TYR A 29 -9.92 -0.34 7.71
N SER A 30 -9.71 -1.41 6.92
CA SER A 30 -8.57 -1.52 6.01
C SER A 30 -8.57 -0.41 4.96
N ASN A 31 -9.73 -0.10 4.38
CA ASN A 31 -9.85 0.99 3.41
C ASN A 31 -9.57 2.36 4.04
N TYR A 32 -10.11 2.62 5.24
CA TYR A 32 -9.82 3.83 6.01
C TYR A 32 -8.32 3.97 6.30
N LEU A 33 -7.68 2.89 6.75
CA LEU A 33 -6.24 2.88 7.05
C LEU A 33 -5.39 3.12 5.79
N ALA A 34 -5.73 2.48 4.67
CA ALA A 34 -5.05 2.68 3.39
C ALA A 34 -5.14 4.14 2.91
N GLN A 35 -6.31 4.78 3.03
CA GLN A 35 -6.49 6.18 2.66
C GLN A 35 -5.67 7.13 3.54
N ASN A 36 -5.67 6.91 4.86
CA ASN A 36 -4.88 7.73 5.79
C ASN A 36 -3.38 7.57 5.54
N LEU A 37 -2.91 6.35 5.29
CA LEU A 37 -1.50 6.09 4.98
C LEU A 37 -1.11 6.79 3.68
N MET A 38 -1.92 6.66 2.63
CA MET A 38 -1.67 7.32 1.34
C MET A 38 -1.60 8.85 1.49
N GLN A 39 -2.48 9.46 2.28
CA GLN A 39 -2.42 10.90 2.53
C GLN A 39 -1.15 11.31 3.29
N ASN A 40 -0.71 10.51 4.25
CA ASN A 40 0.53 10.75 4.97
C ASN A 40 1.75 10.59 4.06
N GLU A 41 1.76 9.60 3.18
CA GLU A 41 2.82 9.41 2.18
C GLU A 41 2.91 10.60 1.23
N LEU A 42 1.78 11.12 0.74
CA LEU A 42 1.74 12.32 -0.10
C LEU A 42 2.26 13.58 0.63
N LYS A 43 1.92 13.75 1.92
CA LYS A 43 2.47 14.84 2.73
C LYS A 43 3.98 14.70 2.90
N ASN A 44 4.47 13.50 3.20
CA ASN A 44 5.90 13.23 3.32
C ASN A 44 6.64 13.48 1.99
N ALA A 45 6.04 13.11 0.85
CA ALA A 45 6.58 13.41 -0.47
C ALA A 45 6.68 14.92 -0.74
N ALA A 46 5.66 15.68 -0.33
CA ALA A 46 5.67 17.14 -0.46
C ALA A 46 6.75 17.78 0.42
N LEU A 47 6.88 17.33 1.68
CA LEU A 47 7.93 17.80 2.59
C LEU A 47 9.34 17.47 2.10
N PHE A 48 9.54 16.26 1.58
CA PHE A 48 10.81 15.86 0.98
C PHE A 48 11.20 16.75 -0.21
N LYS A 49 10.24 17.01 -1.10
CA LYS A 49 10.42 17.91 -2.23
C LYS A 49 10.79 19.33 -1.78
N GLU A 50 10.11 19.86 -0.76
CA GLU A 50 10.38 21.18 -0.21
C GLU A 50 11.76 21.24 0.45
N ALA A 51 12.14 20.21 1.18
CA ALA A 51 13.48 20.10 1.77
C ALA A 51 14.60 20.10 0.71
N ILE A 52 14.42 19.33 -0.37
CA ILE A 52 15.37 19.34 -1.49
C ILE A 52 15.43 20.72 -2.17
N ALA A 53 14.28 21.37 -2.39
CA ALA A 53 14.24 22.70 -2.98
C ALA A 53 15.00 23.71 -2.13
N PHE A 54 14.83 23.67 -0.81
CA PHE A 54 15.53 24.54 0.12
C PHE A 54 17.05 24.32 0.06
N LEU A 55 17.51 23.05 0.12
CA LEU A 55 18.93 22.71 0.06
C LEU A 55 19.60 23.09 -1.26
N GLN A 56 18.83 23.16 -2.35
CA GLN A 56 19.34 23.58 -3.68
C GLN A 56 19.43 25.12 -3.83
N GLN A 57 18.63 25.88 -3.09
CA GLN A 57 18.57 27.34 -3.19
C GLN A 57 19.56 28.05 -2.27
N ASP A 58 19.98 27.41 -1.19
CA ASP A 58 20.84 28.02 -0.17
C ASP A 58 22.31 27.88 -0.56
N GLU A 59 22.83 28.85 -1.34
CA GLU A 59 24.27 28.99 -1.65
C GLU A 59 25.07 29.44 -0.43
N ASN A 60 24.44 29.94 0.63
CA ASN A 60 25.06 30.36 1.87
C ASN A 60 24.81 29.37 3.00
N PHE A 61 25.79 28.51 3.27
CA PHE A 61 25.82 27.50 4.35
C PHE A 61 25.68 28.05 5.80
N ASN A 62 25.09 29.22 5.97
CA ASN A 62 24.92 29.84 7.31
C ASN A 62 23.52 29.59 7.91
N THR A 63 22.64 28.92 7.20
CA THR A 63 21.30 28.57 7.70
C THR A 63 21.35 27.18 8.32
N ASP A 64 20.56 26.95 9.39
CA ASP A 64 20.44 25.63 10.02
C ASP A 64 19.75 24.65 9.07
N VAL A 65 20.56 23.95 8.27
CA VAL A 65 20.10 22.93 7.29
C VAL A 65 19.73 21.60 7.96
N GLY A 66 19.94 21.47 9.27
CA GLY A 66 19.81 20.20 9.98
C GLY A 66 18.43 19.57 9.90
N ILE A 67 17.37 20.38 9.89
CA ILE A 67 15.97 19.87 9.74
C ILE A 67 15.77 19.34 8.32
N HIS A 68 16.18 20.08 7.30
CA HIS A 68 16.00 19.69 5.90
C HIS A 68 16.82 18.45 5.55
N ASP A 69 18.06 18.37 6.02
CA ASP A 69 18.91 17.19 5.88
C ASP A 69 18.29 15.97 6.58
N SER A 70 17.74 16.16 7.78
CA SER A 70 17.03 15.08 8.49
C SER A 70 15.81 14.58 7.74
N ILE A 71 15.02 15.45 7.10
CA ILE A 71 13.85 15.07 6.28
C ILE A 71 14.33 14.23 5.09
N VAL A 72 15.40 14.66 4.41
CA VAL A 72 15.92 13.96 3.23
C VAL A 72 16.47 12.58 3.62
N ASN A 73 17.27 12.50 4.68
CA ASN A 73 17.90 11.25 5.11
C ASN A 73 16.90 10.22 5.68
N ASN A 74 15.78 10.68 6.25
CA ASN A 74 14.73 9.79 6.78
C ASN A 74 13.60 9.49 5.78
N PHE A 75 13.70 10.02 4.57
CA PHE A 75 12.67 9.74 3.54
C PHE A 75 12.79 8.31 3.04
N ALA A 76 11.70 7.54 3.19
CA ALA A 76 11.71 6.09 2.92
C ALA A 76 10.94 5.66 1.66
N LEU A 77 10.17 6.58 1.04
CA LEU A 77 9.39 6.21 -0.14
C LEU A 77 10.29 6.09 -1.37
N PRO A 78 10.05 5.10 -2.23
CA PRO A 78 10.74 5.03 -3.51
C PRO A 78 10.34 6.23 -4.39
N VAL A 79 11.32 6.88 -4.98
CA VAL A 79 11.09 8.03 -5.88
C VAL A 79 11.97 7.92 -7.12
N ILE A 80 11.40 8.25 -8.27
CA ILE A 80 12.14 8.45 -9.53
C ILE A 80 12.04 9.93 -9.87
N ILE A 81 13.19 10.52 -10.20
CA ILE A 81 13.31 11.92 -10.59
C ILE A 81 13.71 11.96 -12.06
N ARG A 82 12.98 12.73 -12.85
CA ARG A 82 13.35 13.05 -14.24
C ARG A 82 13.95 14.44 -14.27
N ASP A 83 15.13 14.56 -14.83
CA ASP A 83 15.79 15.85 -15.04
C ASP A 83 15.32 16.55 -16.33
N GLU A 84 15.85 17.75 -16.60
CA GLU A 84 15.56 18.52 -17.81
C GLU A 84 16.04 17.83 -19.10
N ASN A 85 17.02 16.94 -19.01
CA ASN A 85 17.58 16.16 -20.13
C ASN A 85 16.86 14.82 -20.32
N ASP A 86 15.70 14.60 -19.65
CA ASP A 86 14.95 13.35 -19.64
C ASP A 86 15.74 12.14 -19.05
N SER A 87 16.85 12.38 -18.35
CA SER A 87 17.56 11.36 -17.59
C SER A 87 16.76 11.00 -16.33
N LEU A 88 16.80 9.72 -15.93
CA LEU A 88 16.10 9.20 -14.77
C LEU A 88 17.12 8.84 -13.68
N SER A 89 16.89 9.32 -12.48
CA SER A 89 17.58 8.90 -11.27
C SER A 89 16.56 8.41 -10.24
N ALA A 90 16.96 7.46 -9.41
CA ALA A 90 16.05 6.85 -8.43
C ALA A 90 16.66 6.81 -7.05
N PHE A 91 15.80 6.88 -6.03
CA PHE A 91 16.13 6.80 -4.62
C PHE A 91 15.21 5.79 -3.94
N ASN A 92 15.73 5.08 -2.93
CA ASN A 92 15.00 4.15 -2.10
C ASN A 92 14.41 2.92 -2.84
N PHE A 93 14.91 2.59 -4.02
CA PHE A 93 14.75 1.28 -4.63
C PHE A 93 15.91 0.35 -4.21
N PRO A 94 15.82 -0.97 -4.40
CA PRO A 94 16.94 -1.88 -4.26
C PRO A 94 18.12 -1.44 -5.14
N GLU A 95 19.36 -1.65 -4.66
CA GLU A 95 20.57 -1.14 -5.34
C GLU A 95 20.70 -1.60 -6.79
N ASP A 96 20.30 -2.85 -7.07
CA ASP A 96 20.28 -3.44 -8.40
C ASP A 96 19.29 -2.75 -9.37
N GLN A 97 18.30 -2.04 -8.84
CA GLN A 97 17.23 -1.38 -9.58
C GLN A 97 17.43 0.14 -9.71
N ASN A 98 18.11 0.76 -8.74
CA ASN A 98 18.33 2.22 -8.76
C ASN A 98 19.10 2.69 -9.99
N ASN A 99 19.99 1.85 -10.53
CA ASN A 99 20.87 2.20 -11.64
C ASN A 99 20.51 1.50 -12.96
N ASP A 100 19.34 0.84 -13.03
CA ASP A 100 18.86 0.19 -14.26
C ASP A 100 17.92 1.12 -15.05
N PRO A 101 18.37 1.71 -16.17
CA PRO A 101 17.56 2.62 -16.96
C PRO A 101 16.31 1.97 -17.57
N ALA A 102 16.36 0.66 -17.86
CA ALA A 102 15.25 -0.08 -18.44
C ALA A 102 14.15 -0.26 -17.38
N PHE A 103 14.54 -0.65 -16.16
CA PHE A 103 13.65 -0.75 -15.02
C PHE A 103 12.99 0.60 -14.70
N LEU A 104 13.77 1.68 -14.63
CA LEU A 104 13.25 3.01 -14.30
C LEU A 104 12.24 3.51 -15.34
N LYS A 105 12.51 3.33 -16.62
CA LYS A 105 11.57 3.68 -17.70
C LYS A 105 10.28 2.88 -17.60
N GLN A 106 10.37 1.58 -17.32
CA GLN A 106 9.20 0.73 -17.14
C GLN A 106 8.37 1.21 -15.92
N LYS A 107 9.01 1.53 -14.79
CA LYS A 107 8.33 2.02 -13.59
C LYS A 107 7.62 3.34 -13.80
N VAL A 108 8.23 4.28 -14.51
CA VAL A 108 7.59 5.55 -14.89
C VAL A 108 6.36 5.29 -15.78
N LYS A 109 6.47 4.36 -16.73
CA LYS A 109 5.34 3.99 -17.58
C LYS A 109 4.19 3.38 -16.76
N GLU A 110 4.48 2.41 -15.87
CA GLU A 110 3.49 1.81 -14.96
C GLU A 110 2.81 2.87 -14.08
N PHE A 111 3.58 3.85 -13.57
CA PHE A 111 3.05 4.95 -12.77
C PHE A 111 2.03 5.79 -13.56
N LEU A 112 2.35 6.17 -14.78
CA LEU A 112 1.47 6.98 -15.65
C LEU A 112 0.23 6.17 -16.08
N GLU A 113 0.39 4.89 -16.42
CA GLU A 113 -0.71 4.00 -16.78
C GLU A 113 -1.68 3.74 -15.62
N SER A 114 -1.20 3.82 -14.36
CA SER A 114 -2.06 3.74 -13.16
C SER A 114 -2.94 4.98 -12.95
N GLY A 115 -2.77 6.02 -13.78
CA GLY A 115 -3.51 7.28 -13.68
C GLY A 115 -2.97 8.23 -12.61
N GLN A 116 -1.83 7.92 -11.99
CA GLN A 116 -1.16 8.81 -11.05
C GLN A 116 -0.49 9.97 -11.81
N LYS A 117 -0.39 11.12 -11.14
CA LYS A 117 0.24 12.31 -11.71
C LYS A 117 1.57 12.56 -11.02
N PRO A 118 2.66 12.80 -11.77
CA PRO A 118 3.92 13.21 -11.19
C PRO A 118 3.79 14.58 -10.52
N LEU A 119 4.60 14.82 -9.51
CA LEU A 119 4.75 16.16 -8.94
C LEU A 119 5.69 16.99 -9.83
N PRO A 120 5.44 18.29 -9.99
CA PRO A 120 6.35 19.16 -10.71
C PRO A 120 7.71 19.17 -10.03
N GLY A 121 8.79 19.17 -10.80
CA GLY A 121 10.14 19.19 -10.30
C GLY A 121 10.51 20.49 -9.58
N VAL A 122 11.68 20.50 -8.96
CA VAL A 122 12.34 21.66 -8.37
C VAL A 122 13.81 21.67 -8.78
N GLY A 123 14.40 22.85 -8.89
CA GLY A 123 15.77 23.01 -9.36
C GLY A 123 15.92 22.48 -10.79
N TYR A 124 16.88 21.58 -11.00
CA TYR A 124 17.19 20.96 -12.29
C TYR A 124 16.28 19.75 -12.64
N SER A 125 15.30 19.43 -11.80
CA SER A 125 14.37 18.32 -12.05
C SER A 125 13.09 18.82 -12.71
N LYS A 126 12.59 18.02 -13.69
CA LYS A 126 11.36 18.29 -14.43
C LYS A 126 10.14 17.71 -13.75
N GLU A 127 10.23 16.45 -13.33
CA GLU A 127 9.13 15.68 -12.75
C GLU A 127 9.63 14.71 -11.68
N TRP A 128 8.78 14.51 -10.67
CA TRP A 128 9.05 13.58 -9.57
C TRP A 128 7.93 12.55 -9.48
N TYR A 129 8.29 11.27 -9.48
CA TYR A 129 7.38 10.13 -9.42
C TYR A 129 7.55 9.45 -8.06
N PHE A 130 6.59 9.64 -7.15
CA PHE A 130 6.60 9.03 -5.82
C PHE A 130 5.78 7.75 -5.83
N PHE A 131 6.41 6.65 -5.45
CA PHE A 131 5.76 5.35 -5.37
C PHE A 131 5.29 5.08 -3.95
N ASN A 132 4.17 4.36 -3.83
CA ASN A 132 3.62 3.98 -2.55
C ASN A 132 4.57 3.02 -1.81
N SER A 133 4.50 3.03 -0.47
CA SER A 133 5.20 2.05 0.33
C SER A 133 4.62 0.64 0.11
N LYS A 134 5.46 -0.39 0.29
CA LYS A 134 5.00 -1.79 0.28
C LYS A 134 3.92 -2.04 1.34
N LEU A 135 3.94 -1.30 2.45
CA LEU A 135 2.96 -1.41 3.51
C LEU A 135 1.54 -1.04 3.02
N LEU A 136 1.43 0.01 2.20
CA LEU A 136 0.15 0.42 1.61
C LEU A 136 -0.42 -0.68 0.72
N ASP A 137 0.41 -1.35 -0.06
CA ASP A 137 0.00 -2.48 -0.89
C ASP A 137 -0.50 -3.65 -0.03
N TYR A 138 0.22 -4.01 1.04
CA TYR A 138 -0.22 -5.06 1.98
C TYR A 138 -1.58 -4.73 2.61
N ILE A 139 -1.79 -3.51 3.08
CA ILE A 139 -3.06 -3.09 3.67
C ILE A 139 -4.20 -3.18 2.65
N ARG A 140 -3.95 -2.81 1.40
CA ARG A 140 -4.94 -2.86 0.32
C ARG A 140 -5.34 -4.29 -0.03
N TYR A 141 -4.40 -5.23 -0.05
CA TYR A 141 -4.65 -6.63 -0.41
C TYR A 141 -5.11 -7.50 0.77
N PHE A 142 -4.89 -7.07 2.01
CA PHE A 142 -5.27 -7.82 3.21
C PHE A 142 -6.74 -8.25 3.24
N PRO A 143 -7.73 -7.42 2.90
CA PRO A 143 -9.13 -7.83 2.87
C PRO A 143 -9.44 -8.93 1.86
N LEU A 144 -8.75 -8.94 0.71
CA LEU A 144 -8.92 -9.99 -0.30
C LEU A 144 -8.43 -11.34 0.23
N LEU A 145 -7.30 -11.37 0.92
CA LEU A 145 -6.79 -12.57 1.60
C LEU A 145 -7.78 -13.06 2.64
N GLN A 146 -8.38 -12.18 3.41
CA GLN A 146 -9.36 -12.52 4.44
C GLN A 146 -10.64 -13.12 3.83
N ILE A 147 -11.17 -12.53 2.74
CA ILE A 147 -12.32 -13.09 2.02
C ILE A 147 -12.01 -14.50 1.52
N PHE A 148 -10.83 -14.71 0.95
CA PHE A 148 -10.39 -16.01 0.48
C PHE A 148 -10.35 -17.06 1.61
N LEU A 149 -9.77 -16.71 2.76
CA LEU A 149 -9.71 -17.59 3.93
C LEU A 149 -11.11 -17.95 4.44
N VAL A 150 -12.00 -16.96 4.59
CA VAL A 150 -13.39 -17.21 5.03
C VAL A 150 -14.12 -18.11 4.03
N GLY A 151 -13.97 -17.88 2.74
CA GLY A 151 -14.56 -18.73 1.70
C GLY A 151 -14.04 -20.17 1.76
N LEU A 152 -12.76 -20.35 2.01
CA LEU A 152 -12.14 -21.66 2.17
C LEU A 152 -12.69 -22.40 3.41
N PHE A 153 -12.81 -21.74 4.56
CA PHE A 153 -13.39 -22.34 5.77
C PHE A 153 -14.85 -22.73 5.59
N VAL A 154 -15.64 -21.89 4.95
CA VAL A 154 -17.05 -22.18 4.62
C VAL A 154 -17.12 -23.39 3.67
N GLY A 155 -16.30 -23.41 2.61
CA GLY A 155 -16.23 -24.52 1.66
C GLY A 155 -15.88 -25.86 2.31
N LEU A 156 -14.83 -25.85 3.17
CA LEU A 156 -14.47 -27.04 3.95
C LEU A 156 -15.59 -27.49 4.89
N GLY A 157 -16.28 -26.55 5.56
CA GLY A 157 -17.43 -26.84 6.40
C GLY A 157 -18.56 -27.57 5.63
N PHE A 158 -18.85 -27.18 4.40
CA PHE A 158 -19.79 -27.87 3.53
C PHE A 158 -19.32 -29.28 3.13
N LEU A 159 -18.06 -29.43 2.76
CA LEU A 159 -17.50 -30.74 2.38
C LEU A 159 -17.53 -31.74 3.54
N PHE A 160 -17.23 -31.32 4.75
CA PHE A 160 -17.28 -32.19 5.93
C PHE A 160 -18.71 -32.49 6.40
N ASN A 161 -19.67 -31.58 6.17
CA ASN A 161 -21.06 -31.81 6.55
C ASN A 161 -21.80 -32.76 5.59
N ASN A 162 -21.35 -32.87 4.33
CA ASN A 162 -21.94 -33.73 3.30
C ASN A 162 -21.33 -35.14 3.25
N LYS A 163 -20.49 -35.53 4.20
CA LYS A 163 -20.11 -36.94 4.29
C LYS A 163 -21.35 -37.77 4.68
N PRO A 164 -21.83 -38.69 3.81
CA PRO A 164 -22.91 -39.57 4.18
C PRO A 164 -22.44 -40.41 5.37
N THR A 165 -23.16 -40.31 6.48
CA THR A 165 -23.06 -41.25 7.60
C THR A 165 -23.60 -42.59 7.13
N GLY A 166 -22.86 -43.26 6.29
CA GLY A 166 -23.15 -44.58 5.79
C GLY A 166 -21.96 -45.46 6.02
N PHE A 167 -21.90 -46.02 7.23
CA PHE A 167 -21.30 -47.32 7.51
C PHE A 167 -21.73 -47.76 8.93
N ILE A 168 -22.82 -48.44 9.02
CA ILE A 168 -22.95 -49.69 9.80
C ILE A 168 -24.00 -50.53 9.09
#